data_5a6943b2bbaa7fb4dd356f9a7baa6b3d
#
_entry.id   5a6943b2bbaa7fb4dd356f9a7baa6b3d
#
_cell.length_a   1.000
_cell.length_b   1.000
_cell.length_c   1.000
_cell.angle_alpha   90.00
_cell.angle_beta   90.00
_cell.angle_gamma   90.00
#
_symmetry.space_group_name_H-M   'P 1'
#
loop_
_entity.id
_entity.type
_entity.pdbx_description
1 polymer ?
#
loop_
_entity_poly.entity_id
_entity_poly.type
_entity_poly.pdbx_seq_one_letter_code
_entity_poly.pdbx_strand_id
1 'polypeptide(L)'
;MKKKYWIAILSSILLIQSAYYYTIVSAQRKDVKTPESTLVQTTLKDKEVKEEIKPVEKIVEEERIFEKNAAAEYYDLNSDYVGWLTIEDTEVDYPVVRGKDNDFYLKHNFYKEEDVLGAIFMDYRNAGMGLDKHTILYGHYAKYGQMFKDLDRYLSEDFLTANSEFIFTDSFTKRTYKIFSVHPSDANADFVDVSFEDGEFTEFVDTLKNESIFSLDTPVSEEDTILTLVTCNYDVNDGRLFIHAVEITE
;
A
#
# COMPACT_ATOMS: atom_id res chain seq x y z
N MET A 1 -19.54 -48.79 25.33
CA MET A 1 -18.10 -48.83 25.68
C MET A 1 -17.19 -48.22 24.58
N LYS A 2 -17.51 -48.28 23.29
CA LYS A 2 -16.62 -47.83 22.20
C LYS A 2 -16.35 -46.28 22.13
N LYS A 3 -17.29 -45.42 22.56
CA LYS A 3 -17.11 -43.94 22.54
C LYS A 3 -16.04 -43.40 23.51
N LYS A 4 -15.84 -44.04 24.66
CA LYS A 4 -14.84 -43.61 25.65
C LYS A 4 -13.39 -43.85 25.19
N TYR A 5 -13.13 -44.89 24.40
CA TYR A 5 -11.81 -45.16 23.85
C TYR A 5 -11.39 -44.19 22.74
N TRP A 6 -12.35 -43.73 21.93
CA TRP A 6 -12.06 -42.73 20.87
C TRP A 6 -11.70 -41.35 21.43
N ILE A 7 -12.33 -40.94 22.54
CA ILE A 7 -11.99 -39.67 23.22
C ILE A 7 -10.59 -39.73 23.83
N ALA A 8 -10.22 -40.87 24.42
CA ALA A 8 -8.89 -41.08 24.99
C ALA A 8 -7.78 -41.11 23.93
N ILE A 9 -8.03 -41.63 22.74
CA ILE A 9 -7.09 -41.69 21.61
C ILE A 9 -6.93 -40.24 21.02
N LEU A 10 -8.00 -39.49 20.84
CA LEU A 10 -7.93 -38.11 20.35
C LEU A 10 -7.19 -37.19 21.32
N SER A 11 -7.39 -37.33 22.63
CA SER A 11 -6.68 -36.54 23.64
C SER A 11 -5.17 -36.88 23.70
N SER A 12 -4.79 -38.12 23.48
CA SER A 12 -3.37 -38.52 23.44
C SER A 12 -2.67 -38.03 22.19
N ILE A 13 -3.34 -37.97 21.02
CA ILE A 13 -2.80 -37.39 19.78
C ILE A 13 -2.56 -35.89 19.93
N LEU A 14 -3.50 -35.15 20.53
CA LEU A 14 -3.36 -33.71 20.80
C LEU A 14 -2.19 -33.39 21.74
N LEU A 15 -1.96 -34.21 22.76
CA LEU A 15 -0.83 -34.06 23.69
C LEU A 15 0.53 -34.35 23.01
N ILE A 16 0.58 -35.33 22.13
CA ILE A 16 1.79 -35.65 21.36
C ILE A 16 2.11 -34.51 20.37
N GLN A 17 1.11 -33.97 19.70
CA GLN A 17 1.29 -32.83 18.80
C GLN A 17 1.76 -31.56 19.53
N SER A 18 1.23 -31.26 20.72
CA SER A 18 1.67 -30.15 21.52
C SER A 18 3.11 -30.30 22.04
N ALA A 19 3.50 -31.49 22.45
CA ALA A 19 4.87 -31.78 22.86
C ALA A 19 5.85 -31.69 21.68
N TYR A 20 5.47 -32.15 20.50
CA TYR A 20 6.28 -32.05 19.29
C TYR A 20 6.47 -30.57 18.87
N TYR A 21 5.40 -29.75 18.91
CA TYR A 21 5.47 -28.34 18.64
C TYR A 21 6.38 -27.62 19.63
N TYR A 22 6.29 -27.94 20.93
CA TYR A 22 7.14 -27.36 21.96
C TYR A 22 8.62 -27.71 21.77
N THR A 23 8.94 -28.90 21.32
CA THR A 23 10.34 -29.31 21.06
C THR A 23 10.92 -28.59 19.85
N ILE A 24 10.14 -28.35 18.77
CA ILE A 24 10.58 -27.58 17.59
C ILE A 24 10.84 -26.12 17.99
N VAL A 25 9.91 -25.48 18.70
CA VAL A 25 10.05 -24.07 19.14
C VAL A 25 11.23 -23.90 20.10
N SER A 26 11.49 -24.88 20.99
CA SER A 26 12.62 -24.82 21.91
C SER A 26 13.96 -25.06 21.22
N ALA A 27 14.00 -25.85 20.15
CA ALA A 27 15.19 -26.08 19.32
C ALA A 27 15.56 -24.81 18.54
N GLN A 28 14.59 -24.12 17.96
CA GLN A 28 14.84 -22.85 17.24
C GLN A 28 15.33 -21.72 18.14
N ARG A 29 14.99 -21.72 19.44
CA ARG A 29 15.51 -20.73 20.40
C ARG A 29 16.98 -20.94 20.81
N LYS A 30 17.56 -22.12 20.56
CA LYS A 30 18.95 -22.42 20.92
C LYS A 30 19.98 -21.93 19.90
N ASP A 31 19.57 -21.59 18.68
CA ASP A 31 20.47 -21.17 17.60
C ASP A 31 20.66 -19.66 17.46
N VAL A 32 19.98 -18.83 18.30
CA VAL A 32 20.25 -17.40 18.35
C VAL A 32 21.36 -17.14 19.37
N LYS A 33 22.62 -17.34 18.94
CA LYS A 33 23.79 -16.84 19.67
C LYS A 33 23.92 -15.34 19.41
N THR A 34 23.71 -14.56 20.44
CA THR A 34 24.13 -13.16 20.50
C THR A 34 25.63 -13.08 20.24
N PRO A 35 26.13 -12.25 19.33
CA PRO A 35 27.58 -12.09 19.18
C PRO A 35 28.12 -11.37 20.42
N GLU A 36 28.84 -12.13 21.24
CA GLU A 36 29.63 -11.63 22.35
C GLU A 36 30.82 -10.83 21.80
N SER A 37 30.92 -9.56 22.17
CA SER A 37 32.01 -8.67 21.79
C SER A 37 33.35 -9.19 22.34
N THR A 38 34.13 -9.83 21.47
CA THR A 38 35.50 -10.20 21.79
C THR A 38 36.40 -8.96 21.69
N LEU A 39 36.74 -8.38 22.84
CA LEU A 39 37.82 -7.41 22.94
C LEU A 39 39.16 -8.10 22.63
N VAL A 40 39.65 -7.91 21.42
CA VAL A 40 41.03 -8.28 21.10
C VAL A 40 41.96 -7.16 21.60
N GLN A 41 42.61 -7.39 22.73
CA GLN A 41 43.77 -6.59 23.14
C GLN A 41 44.94 -6.93 22.25
N THR A 42 45.23 -6.08 21.27
CA THR A 42 46.49 -6.11 20.55
C THR A 42 47.35 -4.97 21.07
N THR A 43 48.41 -5.33 21.76
CA THR A 43 49.51 -4.44 22.15
C THR A 43 50.24 -3.94 20.91
N LEU A 44 50.09 -2.69 20.55
CA LEU A 44 50.91 -2.02 19.55
C LEU A 44 51.95 -1.18 20.24
N LYS A 45 53.20 -1.49 19.89
CA LYS A 45 54.42 -0.69 20.21
C LYS A 45 54.36 0.63 19.44
N ASP A 46 54.79 1.67 20.14
CA ASP A 46 54.98 3.05 19.71
C ASP A 46 55.48 3.25 18.28
N LYS A 47 54.71 4.00 17.50
CA LYS A 47 55.22 4.93 16.48
C LYS A 47 54.30 6.14 16.48
N GLU A 48 54.85 7.29 16.91
CA GLU A 48 54.19 8.59 16.82
C GLU A 48 53.90 8.91 15.32
N VAL A 49 52.63 9.03 15.01
CA VAL A 49 52.14 9.78 13.84
C VAL A 49 51.09 10.76 14.37
N LYS A 50 51.49 12.04 14.39
CA LYS A 50 50.57 13.14 14.64
C LYS A 50 49.71 13.32 13.40
N GLU A 51 48.55 12.69 13.37
CA GLU A 51 47.45 13.06 12.48
C GLU A 51 46.37 13.79 13.32
N GLU A 52 46.09 15.00 12.90
CA GLU A 52 45.10 15.89 13.47
C GLU A 52 43.69 15.28 13.25
N ILE A 53 43.16 14.63 14.31
CA ILE A 53 41.79 14.07 14.28
C ILE A 53 40.85 15.25 14.39
N LYS A 54 40.22 15.64 13.25
CA LYS A 54 39.04 16.50 13.25
C LYS A 54 37.93 15.79 14.02
N PRO A 55 37.14 16.52 14.86
CA PRO A 55 36.03 15.93 15.56
C PRO A 55 35.05 15.33 14.55
N VAL A 56 34.79 14.04 14.63
CA VAL A 56 33.67 13.41 13.94
C VAL A 56 32.42 14.01 14.56
N GLU A 57 31.73 14.86 13.84
CA GLU A 57 30.39 15.31 14.19
C GLU A 57 29.55 14.05 14.39
N LYS A 58 29.08 13.90 15.63
CA LYS A 58 28.15 12.84 16.01
C LYS A 58 26.90 13.08 15.19
N ILE A 59 26.70 12.29 14.12
CA ILE A 59 25.44 12.23 13.42
C ILE A 59 24.45 11.75 14.47
N VAL A 60 23.69 12.66 15.05
CA VAL A 60 22.52 12.36 15.84
C VAL A 60 21.51 11.89 14.81
N GLU A 61 21.35 10.58 14.69
CA GLU A 61 20.24 9.96 13.96
C GLU A 61 18.99 10.41 14.73
N GLU A 62 18.31 11.46 14.22
CA GLU A 62 17.01 11.85 14.73
C GLU A 62 16.09 10.66 14.51
N GLU A 63 15.73 9.94 15.58
CA GLU A 63 14.60 9.02 15.56
C GLU A 63 13.38 9.82 15.11
N ARG A 64 12.97 9.65 13.87
CA ARG A 64 11.71 10.21 13.36
C ARG A 64 10.58 9.49 14.10
N ILE A 65 10.09 10.13 15.15
CA ILE A 65 8.85 9.69 15.82
C ILE A 65 7.73 10.03 14.85
N PHE A 66 7.21 9.01 14.17
CA PHE A 66 6.01 9.14 13.36
C PHE A 66 4.81 9.26 14.30
N GLU A 67 4.34 10.49 14.52
CA GLU A 67 3.11 10.71 15.25
C GLU A 67 1.93 10.29 14.37
N LYS A 68 1.06 9.41 14.89
CA LYS A 68 -0.17 9.02 14.19
C LYS A 68 -1.09 10.23 14.07
N ASN A 69 -1.65 10.43 12.87
CA ASN A 69 -2.67 11.45 12.62
C ASN A 69 -4.08 10.94 13.02
N ALA A 70 -5.11 11.80 12.90
CA ALA A 70 -6.48 11.44 13.25
C ALA A 70 -7.03 10.27 12.40
N ALA A 71 -6.53 10.06 11.19
CA ALA A 71 -6.94 8.96 10.32
C ALA A 71 -6.55 7.58 10.89
N ALA A 72 -5.57 7.53 11.82
CA ALA A 72 -5.16 6.27 12.46
C ALA A 72 -6.24 5.65 13.35
N GLU A 73 -7.26 6.40 13.78
CA GLU A 73 -8.38 5.87 14.57
C GLU A 73 -9.17 4.79 13.81
N TYR A 74 -9.23 4.86 12.48
CA TYR A 74 -9.93 3.88 11.66
C TYR A 74 -9.28 2.51 11.68
N TYR A 75 -7.97 2.42 11.97
CA TYR A 75 -7.27 1.15 12.12
C TYR A 75 -7.82 0.32 13.31
N ASP A 76 -8.26 0.96 14.37
CA ASP A 76 -8.87 0.28 15.52
C ASP A 76 -10.26 -0.30 15.19
N LEU A 77 -10.95 0.29 14.19
CA LEU A 77 -12.24 -0.20 13.68
C LEU A 77 -12.07 -1.34 12.67
N ASN A 78 -11.05 -1.25 11.83
CA ASN A 78 -10.68 -2.29 10.87
C ASN A 78 -9.17 -2.33 10.67
N SER A 79 -8.52 -3.42 11.09
CA SER A 79 -7.06 -3.63 10.95
C SER A 79 -6.56 -3.68 9.49
N ASP A 80 -7.47 -3.76 8.52
CA ASP A 80 -7.14 -3.70 7.09
C ASP A 80 -7.13 -2.25 6.56
N TYR A 81 -7.44 -1.26 7.41
CA TYR A 81 -7.39 0.16 7.05
C TYR A 81 -5.97 0.59 6.68
N VAL A 82 -5.85 1.26 5.53
CA VAL A 82 -4.55 1.75 5.01
C VAL A 82 -4.54 3.24 4.72
N GLY A 83 -5.70 3.91 4.72
CA GLY A 83 -5.77 5.35 4.48
C GLY A 83 -7.16 5.85 4.15
N TRP A 84 -7.24 7.14 3.82
CA TRP A 84 -8.47 7.85 3.45
C TRP A 84 -8.25 8.57 2.13
N LEU A 85 -9.15 8.37 1.17
CA LEU A 85 -9.13 9.04 -0.12
C LEU A 85 -10.19 10.14 -0.15
N THR A 86 -9.76 11.36 -0.50
CA THR A 86 -10.64 12.52 -0.67
C THR A 86 -10.39 13.15 -2.04
N ILE A 87 -11.46 13.37 -2.80
CA ILE A 87 -11.45 14.09 -4.09
C ILE A 87 -12.43 15.24 -3.99
N GLU A 88 -11.94 16.48 -4.06
CA GLU A 88 -12.77 17.69 -3.95
C GLU A 88 -13.84 17.75 -5.06
N ASP A 89 -14.96 18.39 -4.78
CA ASP A 89 -16.11 18.50 -5.67
C ASP A 89 -16.73 17.18 -6.13
N THR A 90 -16.46 16.05 -5.42
CA THR A 90 -17.06 14.73 -5.66
C THR A 90 -17.60 14.13 -4.37
N GLU A 91 -18.34 13.02 -4.49
CA GLU A 91 -18.75 12.19 -3.33
C GLU A 91 -17.64 11.22 -2.88
N VAL A 92 -16.43 11.30 -3.46
CA VAL A 92 -15.31 10.41 -3.09
C VAL A 92 -14.63 10.96 -1.84
N ASP A 93 -15.08 10.46 -0.69
CA ASP A 93 -14.53 10.76 0.63
C ASP A 93 -14.65 9.50 1.50
N TYR A 94 -13.74 8.54 1.30
CA TYR A 94 -13.87 7.17 1.79
C TYR A 94 -12.62 6.64 2.50
N PRO A 95 -12.82 5.81 3.56
CA PRO A 95 -11.75 4.98 4.07
C PRO A 95 -11.32 3.95 3.01
N VAL A 96 -10.02 3.70 2.95
CA VAL A 96 -9.40 2.72 2.07
C VAL A 96 -8.89 1.55 2.90
N VAL A 97 -9.21 0.34 2.47
CA VAL A 97 -8.79 -0.92 3.10
C VAL A 97 -7.89 -1.72 2.17
N ARG A 98 -7.10 -2.67 2.71
CA ARG A 98 -6.32 -3.62 1.93
C ARG A 98 -6.56 -5.04 2.43
N GLY A 99 -7.14 -5.87 1.58
CA GLY A 99 -7.37 -7.29 1.84
C GLY A 99 -6.13 -8.15 1.63
N LYS A 100 -6.34 -9.46 1.70
CA LYS A 100 -5.33 -10.48 1.31
C LYS A 100 -5.36 -10.79 -0.18
N ASP A 101 -6.39 -10.32 -0.87
CA ASP A 101 -6.68 -10.45 -2.29
C ASP A 101 -7.48 -9.23 -2.76
N ASN A 102 -7.75 -9.15 -4.07
CA ASN A 102 -8.54 -8.07 -4.67
C ASN A 102 -10.03 -8.44 -4.81
N ASP A 103 -10.50 -9.54 -4.20
CA ASP A 103 -11.88 -10.02 -4.36
C ASP A 103 -12.76 -9.74 -3.13
N PHE A 104 -12.19 -9.81 -1.92
CA PHE A 104 -12.95 -9.71 -0.67
C PHE A 104 -13.74 -8.40 -0.58
N TYR A 105 -13.06 -7.27 -0.74
CA TYR A 105 -13.66 -5.94 -0.61
C TYR A 105 -14.50 -5.50 -1.81
N LEU A 106 -14.57 -6.29 -2.86
CA LEU A 106 -15.59 -6.12 -3.92
C LEU A 106 -17.02 -6.40 -3.42
N LYS A 107 -17.16 -7.16 -2.32
CA LYS A 107 -18.46 -7.63 -1.79
C LYS A 107 -18.62 -7.39 -0.30
N HIS A 108 -17.68 -6.67 0.34
CA HIS A 108 -17.71 -6.35 1.75
C HIS A 108 -17.38 -4.88 1.97
N ASN A 109 -18.16 -4.24 2.84
CA ASN A 109 -17.92 -2.84 3.22
C ASN A 109 -16.70 -2.70 4.16
N PHE A 110 -16.43 -1.47 4.59
CA PHE A 110 -15.35 -1.15 5.53
C PHE A 110 -15.41 -1.98 6.82
N TYR A 111 -16.61 -2.35 7.30
CA TYR A 111 -16.81 -3.14 8.52
C TYR A 111 -16.73 -4.65 8.29
N LYS A 112 -16.31 -5.09 7.10
CA LYS A 112 -16.25 -6.51 6.68
C LYS A 112 -17.61 -7.21 6.62
N GLU A 113 -18.70 -6.44 6.51
CA GLU A 113 -20.04 -6.94 6.29
C GLU A 113 -20.30 -7.10 4.79
N GLU A 114 -21.11 -8.09 4.39
CA GLU A 114 -21.51 -8.26 2.99
C GLU A 114 -22.25 -7.02 2.49
N ASP A 115 -21.76 -6.43 1.40
CA ASP A 115 -22.31 -5.24 0.79
C ASP A 115 -22.05 -5.25 -0.72
N VAL A 116 -23.07 -5.01 -1.52
CA VAL A 116 -22.96 -4.98 -3.00
C VAL A 116 -22.14 -3.79 -3.51
N LEU A 117 -21.98 -2.75 -2.69
CA LEU A 117 -21.14 -1.59 -3.01
C LEU A 117 -19.66 -1.84 -2.67
N GLY A 118 -19.38 -2.86 -1.85
CA GLY A 118 -18.04 -3.15 -1.39
C GLY A 118 -17.41 -2.00 -0.59
N ALA A 119 -16.12 -1.85 -0.72
CA ALA A 119 -15.34 -0.73 -0.19
C ALA A 119 -14.37 -0.20 -1.24
N ILE A 120 -13.78 0.98 -1.00
CA ILE A 120 -12.58 1.39 -1.74
C ILE A 120 -11.40 0.61 -1.15
N PHE A 121 -10.62 -0.06 -2.00
CA PHE A 121 -9.54 -0.91 -1.52
C PHE A 121 -8.26 -0.78 -2.35
N MET A 122 -7.14 -0.92 -1.65
CA MET A 122 -5.81 -0.95 -2.22
C MET A 122 -5.49 -2.34 -2.75
N ASP A 123 -4.74 -2.42 -3.85
CA ASP A 123 -4.25 -3.70 -4.39
C ASP A 123 -3.47 -4.46 -3.31
N TYR A 124 -3.76 -5.75 -3.18
CA TYR A 124 -3.15 -6.60 -2.13
C TYR A 124 -1.62 -6.69 -2.23
N ARG A 125 -1.03 -6.43 -3.43
CA ARG A 125 0.42 -6.43 -3.68
C ARG A 125 1.11 -5.18 -3.13
N ASN A 126 0.36 -4.06 -2.97
CA ASN A 126 0.91 -2.83 -2.43
C ASN A 126 1.24 -2.96 -0.93
N ALA A 127 2.32 -2.33 -0.49
CA ALA A 127 2.70 -2.21 0.91
C ALA A 127 1.92 -1.09 1.62
N GLY A 128 1.62 -0.02 0.90
CA GLY A 128 1.04 1.21 1.42
C GLY A 128 2.05 2.15 2.08
N MET A 129 1.58 3.17 2.76
CA MET A 129 2.39 4.16 3.51
C MET A 129 3.42 4.92 2.64
N GLY A 130 3.15 5.05 1.32
CA GLY A 130 4.07 5.69 0.37
C GLY A 130 5.34 4.88 0.09
N LEU A 131 5.32 3.57 0.35
CA LEU A 131 6.46 2.68 0.09
C LEU A 131 6.42 2.05 -1.31
N ASP A 132 5.30 2.17 -1.99
CA ASP A 132 5.08 1.59 -3.31
C ASP A 132 5.49 2.57 -4.41
N LYS A 133 6.10 2.07 -5.46
CA LYS A 133 6.37 2.84 -6.67
C LYS A 133 5.08 3.20 -7.39
N HIS A 134 4.13 2.28 -7.40
CA HIS A 134 2.79 2.45 -7.95
C HIS A 134 1.75 1.87 -6.99
N THR A 135 0.95 2.75 -6.39
CA THR A 135 -0.20 2.39 -5.55
C THR A 135 -1.47 2.32 -6.40
N ILE A 136 -2.28 1.29 -6.23
CA ILE A 136 -3.52 1.12 -6.98
C ILE A 136 -4.70 1.03 -6.02
N LEU A 137 -5.70 1.87 -6.24
CA LEU A 137 -6.96 1.86 -5.50
C LEU A 137 -8.11 1.49 -6.42
N TYR A 138 -8.89 0.52 -5.99
CA TYR A 138 -10.08 0.04 -6.69
C TYR A 138 -11.35 0.48 -5.99
N GLY A 139 -12.40 0.74 -6.77
CA GLY A 139 -13.73 1.02 -6.26
C GLY A 139 -14.82 0.66 -7.26
N HIS A 140 -15.97 0.25 -6.75
CA HIS A 140 -17.12 -0.01 -7.61
C HIS A 140 -17.64 1.25 -8.29
N TYR A 141 -18.14 1.07 -9.50
CA TYR A 141 -18.98 2.04 -10.17
C TYR A 141 -20.43 1.84 -9.73
N ALA A 142 -20.89 2.61 -8.76
CA ALA A 142 -22.23 2.47 -8.23
C ALA A 142 -23.23 3.38 -8.93
N LYS A 143 -24.39 2.83 -9.32
CA LYS A 143 -25.40 3.51 -10.16
C LYS A 143 -25.93 4.84 -9.58
N TYR A 144 -25.84 5.05 -8.27
CA TYR A 144 -26.45 6.20 -7.57
C TYR A 144 -25.44 7.21 -7.02
N GLY A 145 -24.25 7.34 -7.63
CA GLY A 145 -23.28 8.36 -7.26
C GLY A 145 -22.35 7.99 -6.11
N GLN A 146 -22.33 6.72 -5.71
CA GLN A 146 -21.50 6.23 -4.62
C GLN A 146 -20.20 5.58 -5.15
N MET A 147 -19.25 5.38 -4.26
CA MET A 147 -17.94 4.79 -4.54
C MET A 147 -17.21 5.59 -5.63
N PHE A 148 -16.74 4.94 -6.69
CA PHE A 148 -16.00 5.59 -7.78
C PHE A 148 -16.87 6.06 -8.95
N LYS A 149 -18.20 6.17 -8.77
CA LYS A 149 -19.10 6.68 -9.82
C LYS A 149 -18.71 8.10 -10.30
N ASP A 150 -18.35 8.97 -9.36
CA ASP A 150 -18.03 10.36 -9.69
C ASP A 150 -16.70 10.53 -10.44
N LEU A 151 -15.89 9.46 -10.56
CA LEU A 151 -14.69 9.48 -11.41
C LEU A 151 -15.02 9.70 -12.89
N ASP A 152 -16.26 9.39 -13.34
CA ASP A 152 -16.72 9.71 -14.69
C ASP A 152 -16.64 11.20 -15.03
N ARG A 153 -16.70 12.08 -14.02
CA ARG A 153 -16.58 13.52 -14.22
C ARG A 153 -15.22 13.92 -14.80
N TYR A 154 -14.20 13.09 -14.58
CA TYR A 154 -12.87 13.27 -15.16
C TYR A 154 -12.80 12.99 -16.67
N LEU A 155 -13.87 12.47 -17.28
CA LEU A 155 -14.02 12.43 -18.74
C LEU A 155 -14.33 13.80 -19.36
N SER A 156 -14.54 14.84 -18.50
CA SER A 156 -14.67 16.23 -18.92
C SER A 156 -13.37 17.00 -18.63
N GLU A 157 -12.80 17.63 -19.67
CA GLU A 157 -11.59 18.45 -19.54
C GLU A 157 -11.79 19.64 -18.58
N ASP A 158 -12.99 20.25 -18.57
CA ASP A 158 -13.32 21.34 -17.66
C ASP A 158 -13.27 20.89 -16.19
N PHE A 159 -13.81 19.70 -15.90
CA PHE A 159 -13.78 19.14 -14.55
C PHE A 159 -12.35 18.77 -14.13
N LEU A 160 -11.62 18.09 -15.01
CA LEU A 160 -10.22 17.71 -14.75
C LEU A 160 -9.34 18.94 -14.50
N THR A 161 -9.53 20.01 -15.27
CA THR A 161 -8.77 21.25 -15.10
C THR A 161 -9.05 21.91 -13.76
N ALA A 162 -10.31 21.90 -13.31
CA ALA A 162 -10.72 22.48 -12.03
C ALA A 162 -10.29 21.60 -10.83
N ASN A 163 -10.21 20.29 -11.02
CA ASN A 163 -10.00 19.28 -9.96
C ASN A 163 -8.83 18.35 -10.32
N SER A 164 -7.68 18.92 -10.71
CA SER A 164 -6.51 18.14 -11.18
C SER A 164 -5.75 17.42 -10.08
N GLU A 165 -6.16 17.54 -8.82
CA GLU A 165 -5.47 16.99 -7.66
C GLU A 165 -6.46 16.27 -6.73
N PHE A 166 -5.94 15.27 -6.00
CA PHE A 166 -6.68 14.61 -4.93
C PHE A 166 -5.74 14.23 -3.78
N ILE A 167 -6.33 13.87 -2.64
CA ILE A 167 -5.60 13.62 -1.41
C ILE A 167 -5.77 12.17 -0.99
N PHE A 168 -4.66 11.52 -0.63
CA PHE A 168 -4.64 10.25 0.08
C PHE A 168 -3.89 10.41 1.39
N THR A 169 -4.59 10.16 2.51
CA THR A 169 -4.05 10.30 3.87
C THR A 169 -3.93 8.92 4.50
N ASP A 170 -2.72 8.44 4.76
CA ASP A 170 -2.51 7.25 5.58
C ASP A 170 -2.47 7.60 7.08
N SER A 171 -2.14 6.63 7.94
CA SER A 171 -2.10 6.85 9.39
C SER A 171 -1.03 7.86 9.86
N PHE A 172 -0.12 8.29 9.00
CA PHE A 172 1.02 9.12 9.35
C PHE A 172 1.15 10.36 8.47
N THR A 173 0.82 10.25 7.17
CA THR A 173 1.14 11.26 6.17
C THR A 173 -0.07 11.56 5.28
N LYS A 174 -0.30 12.84 5.06
CA LYS A 174 -1.20 13.35 4.03
C LYS A 174 -0.37 13.60 2.77
N ARG A 175 -0.78 12.98 1.65
CA ARG A 175 -0.14 13.14 0.34
C ARG A 175 -1.11 13.72 -0.65
N THR A 176 -0.62 14.64 -1.47
CA THR A 176 -1.36 15.22 -2.59
C THR A 176 -0.86 14.59 -3.88
N TYR A 177 -1.80 14.20 -4.74
CA TYR A 177 -1.52 13.57 -6.02
C TYR A 177 -2.08 14.44 -7.15
N LYS A 178 -1.26 14.72 -8.18
CA LYS A 178 -1.63 15.49 -9.37
C LYS A 178 -1.83 14.57 -10.56
N ILE A 179 -2.99 14.68 -11.20
CA ILE A 179 -3.36 13.81 -12.32
C ILE A 179 -2.48 14.12 -13.54
N PHE A 180 -1.96 13.04 -14.17
CA PHE A 180 -1.17 13.12 -15.39
C PHE A 180 -1.75 12.29 -16.54
N SER A 181 -2.72 11.40 -16.29
CA SER A 181 -3.38 10.60 -17.31
C SER A 181 -4.80 10.20 -16.88
N VAL A 182 -5.73 10.26 -17.80
CA VAL A 182 -7.12 9.78 -17.66
C VAL A 182 -7.49 9.02 -18.91
N HIS A 183 -7.89 7.76 -18.80
CA HIS A 183 -8.35 6.99 -19.95
C HIS A 183 -9.33 5.87 -19.57
N PRO A 184 -10.38 5.65 -20.38
CA PRO A 184 -11.16 4.42 -20.34
C PRO A 184 -10.39 3.29 -21.04
N SER A 185 -10.53 2.07 -20.56
CA SER A 185 -9.98 0.89 -21.22
C SER A 185 -10.90 -0.31 -21.04
N ASP A 186 -10.62 -1.42 -21.73
CA ASP A 186 -11.33 -2.68 -21.49
C ASP A 186 -10.81 -3.39 -20.22
N ALA A 187 -11.54 -4.41 -19.77
CA ALA A 187 -11.22 -5.13 -18.53
C ALA A 187 -9.91 -5.94 -18.59
N ASN A 188 -9.38 -6.17 -19.80
CA ASN A 188 -8.15 -6.95 -20.01
C ASN A 188 -6.89 -6.08 -20.08
N ALA A 189 -7.07 -4.75 -19.99
CA ALA A 189 -5.94 -3.83 -20.05
C ALA A 189 -5.08 -3.94 -18.80
N ASP A 190 -3.78 -4.08 -19.00
CA ASP A 190 -2.79 -4.31 -17.96
C ASP A 190 -2.05 -2.99 -17.62
N PHE A 191 -2.76 -2.11 -16.88
CA PHE A 191 -2.21 -0.84 -16.39
C PHE A 191 -2.03 -0.86 -14.86
N VAL A 192 -1.77 -2.06 -14.31
CA VAL A 192 -1.78 -2.32 -12.86
C VAL A 192 -0.49 -2.98 -12.35
N ASP A 193 0.63 -2.74 -13.03
CA ASP A 193 1.94 -3.15 -12.54
C ASP A 193 2.32 -2.39 -11.28
N VAL A 194 2.82 -3.08 -10.26
CA VAL A 194 3.17 -2.48 -8.95
C VAL A 194 4.67 -2.48 -8.68
N SER A 195 5.45 -3.21 -9.49
CA SER A 195 6.91 -3.32 -9.35
C SER A 195 7.58 -3.21 -10.72
N PHE A 196 8.71 -2.55 -10.78
CA PHE A 196 9.42 -2.21 -12.00
C PHE A 196 10.91 -2.52 -11.85
N GLU A 197 11.57 -2.98 -12.92
CA GLU A 197 13.02 -2.99 -13.04
C GLU A 197 13.53 -1.61 -13.52
N ASP A 198 14.85 -1.41 -13.56
CA ASP A 198 15.46 -0.14 -13.94
C ASP A 198 14.99 0.32 -15.34
N GLY A 199 14.37 1.49 -15.40
CA GLY A 199 13.84 2.11 -16.63
C GLY A 199 12.44 1.66 -17.05
N GLU A 200 11.90 0.57 -16.53
CA GLU A 200 10.54 0.09 -16.87
C GLU A 200 9.45 1.05 -16.37
N PHE A 201 9.68 1.72 -15.24
CA PHE A 201 8.72 2.68 -14.71
C PHE A 201 8.51 3.87 -15.65
N THR A 202 9.58 4.41 -16.23
CA THR A 202 9.48 5.52 -17.20
C THR A 202 8.71 5.08 -18.45
N GLU A 203 8.99 3.89 -18.99
CA GLU A 203 8.28 3.35 -20.15
C GLU A 203 6.79 3.10 -19.84
N PHE A 204 6.50 2.62 -18.63
CA PHE A 204 5.13 2.45 -18.15
C PHE A 204 4.39 3.79 -18.06
N VAL A 205 4.99 4.81 -17.44
CA VAL A 205 4.41 6.16 -17.34
C VAL A 205 4.18 6.78 -18.73
N ASP A 206 5.11 6.60 -19.67
CA ASP A 206 4.93 7.07 -21.05
C ASP A 206 3.76 6.36 -21.73
N THR A 207 3.58 5.06 -21.49
CA THR A 207 2.41 4.32 -21.96
C THR A 207 1.12 4.90 -21.40
N LEU A 208 1.04 5.14 -20.09
CA LEU A 208 -0.14 5.73 -19.46
C LEU A 208 -0.45 7.13 -20.01
N LYS A 209 0.57 7.96 -20.28
CA LYS A 209 0.39 9.28 -20.90
C LYS A 209 -0.13 9.20 -22.33
N ASN A 210 0.33 8.21 -23.10
CA ASN A 210 -0.11 8.00 -24.47
C ASN A 210 -1.56 7.49 -24.57
N GLU A 211 -2.03 6.73 -23.59
CA GLU A 211 -3.43 6.27 -23.50
C GLU A 211 -4.38 7.38 -23.04
N SER A 212 -3.88 8.46 -22.44
CA SER A 212 -4.70 9.55 -21.91
C SER A 212 -5.55 10.20 -22.99
N ILE A 213 -6.85 10.39 -22.70
CA ILE A 213 -7.78 11.12 -23.58
C ILE A 213 -7.52 12.64 -23.60
N PHE A 214 -6.70 13.14 -22.66
CA PHE A 214 -6.29 14.54 -22.57
C PHE A 214 -4.77 14.66 -22.61
N SER A 215 -4.29 15.76 -23.22
CA SER A 215 -2.87 16.10 -23.17
C SER A 215 -2.58 16.91 -21.92
N LEU A 216 -1.98 16.27 -20.91
CA LEU A 216 -1.68 16.89 -19.61
C LEU A 216 -0.18 17.14 -19.48
N ASP A 217 0.17 18.37 -19.08
CA ASP A 217 1.57 18.79 -18.84
C ASP A 217 1.96 18.58 -17.36
N THR A 218 1.74 17.37 -16.85
CA THR A 218 2.17 16.97 -15.51
C THR A 218 3.44 16.11 -15.65
N PRO A 219 4.61 16.60 -15.19
CA PRO A 219 5.85 15.83 -15.27
C PRO A 219 5.78 14.64 -14.30
N VAL A 220 6.39 13.53 -14.71
CA VAL A 220 6.62 12.34 -13.87
C VAL A 220 8.00 11.83 -14.21
N SER A 221 8.84 11.64 -13.19
CA SER A 221 10.22 11.18 -13.31
C SER A 221 10.40 9.76 -12.75
N GLU A 222 11.58 9.18 -12.98
CA GLU A 222 11.91 7.83 -12.46
C GLU A 222 11.94 7.78 -10.93
N GLU A 223 12.13 8.90 -10.23
CA GLU A 223 12.17 8.96 -8.77
C GLU A 223 10.78 9.11 -8.13
N ASP A 224 9.79 9.54 -8.91
CA ASP A 224 8.44 9.80 -8.41
C ASP A 224 7.68 8.52 -8.09
N THR A 225 6.66 8.64 -7.24
CA THR A 225 5.65 7.62 -6.98
C THR A 225 4.32 8.01 -7.58
N ILE A 226 3.56 7.04 -8.04
CA ILE A 226 2.25 7.26 -8.63
C ILE A 226 1.15 6.51 -7.89
N LEU A 227 -0.07 7.06 -7.99
CA LEU A 227 -1.29 6.40 -7.51
C LEU A 227 -2.32 6.36 -8.65
N THR A 228 -2.91 5.19 -8.84
CA THR A 228 -3.96 4.97 -9.83
C THR A 228 -5.29 4.66 -9.16
N LEU A 229 -6.34 5.37 -9.57
CA LEU A 229 -7.72 5.04 -9.24
C LEU A 229 -8.32 4.23 -10.39
N VAL A 230 -8.90 3.06 -10.06
CA VAL A 230 -9.49 2.14 -11.03
C VAL A 230 -10.95 1.89 -10.66
N THR A 231 -11.86 2.19 -11.57
CA THR A 231 -13.27 1.85 -11.41
C THR A 231 -13.73 0.86 -12.47
N CYS A 232 -14.61 -0.05 -12.09
CA CYS A 232 -15.32 -0.87 -13.06
C CYS A 232 -16.38 0.00 -13.73
N ASN A 233 -16.26 0.28 -15.02
CA ASN A 233 -17.26 0.99 -15.81
C ASN A 233 -18.13 -0.02 -16.54
N TYR A 234 -19.41 -0.14 -16.14
CA TYR A 234 -20.37 -1.06 -16.75
C TYR A 234 -21.05 -0.50 -18.01
N ASP A 235 -20.82 0.79 -18.35
CA ASP A 235 -21.39 1.42 -19.55
C ASP A 235 -20.65 1.03 -20.85
N VAL A 236 -19.42 0.54 -20.72
CA VAL A 236 -18.66 -0.13 -21.79
C VAL A 236 -18.48 -1.58 -21.37
N ASN A 237 -18.96 -2.56 -22.10
CA ASN A 237 -18.86 -4.00 -21.81
C ASN A 237 -17.56 -4.35 -21.05
N ASP A 238 -17.64 -4.50 -19.71
CA ASP A 238 -16.52 -4.69 -18.81
C ASP A 238 -15.44 -3.59 -18.84
N GLY A 239 -15.77 -2.36 -19.24
CA GLY A 239 -14.83 -1.24 -19.29
C GLY A 239 -14.38 -0.78 -17.91
N ARG A 240 -13.20 -0.18 -17.84
CA ARG A 240 -12.63 0.45 -16.66
C ARG A 240 -12.24 1.90 -16.97
N LEU A 241 -12.38 2.78 -16.00
CA LEU A 241 -11.78 4.10 -16.05
C LEU A 241 -10.54 4.10 -15.18
N PHE A 242 -9.43 4.57 -15.71
CA PHE A 242 -8.17 4.74 -15.03
C PHE A 242 -7.87 6.23 -14.89
N ILE A 243 -7.49 6.63 -13.68
CA ILE A 243 -7.00 7.98 -13.37
C ILE A 243 -5.64 7.82 -12.70
N HIS A 244 -4.59 8.25 -13.37
CA HIS A 244 -3.22 8.13 -12.88
C HIS A 244 -2.71 9.49 -12.41
N ALA A 245 -2.14 9.52 -11.22
CA ALA A 245 -1.64 10.73 -10.60
C ALA A 245 -0.27 10.52 -9.96
N VAL A 246 0.57 11.54 -10.01
CA VAL A 246 1.90 11.56 -9.40
C VAL A 246 1.84 12.26 -8.05
N GLU A 247 2.54 11.75 -7.05
CA GLU A 247 2.70 12.42 -5.76
C GLU A 247 3.44 13.75 -5.96
N ILE A 248 2.86 14.84 -5.43
CA ILE A 248 3.50 16.14 -5.42
C ILE A 248 3.93 16.49 -4.00
N THR A 249 5.21 16.85 -3.84
CA THR A 249 5.76 17.32 -2.57
C THR A 249 5.45 18.82 -2.45
N GLU A 250 4.81 19.25 -1.34
CA GLU A 250 4.65 20.66 -1.00
C GLU A 250 5.99 21.32 -0.61
#